data_32520b6bc6b8c9f7f90062efa13377f8
#
_entry.id   32520b6bc6b8c9f7f90062efa13377f8
#
_cell.length_a   1.000
_cell.length_b   1.000
_cell.length_c   1.000
_cell.angle_alpha   90.00
_cell.angle_beta   90.00
_cell.angle_gamma   90.00
#
_symmetry.space_group_name_H-M   'P 1'
#
loop_
_entity.id
_entity.type
_entity.pdbx_description
1 polymer ?
#
loop_
_entity_poly.entity_id
_entity_poly.type
_entity_poly.pdbx_seq_one_letter_code
_entity_poly.pdbx_strand_id
1 'polypeptide(L)'
;EQLNVSFIGKDSTLQFNMGGKTAGGIAGIKTNWQKVLPQKGVQVEGMVYTQCDYRYPTEYPVATINNYGKGKIAAFFMDMSVAYNQYRNPVFNNLIRNVISALIPDPQVKVTGSDNVHVVLGKKHRRAYLHLINSSGDHFNKNVMAYNELLSTGSLKITYKTTTKPLSVKLQPTGEQINFTYAGNRIEFVVPPVSVHSIV
;
A
#
# COMPACT_ATOMS: atom_id res chain seq x y z
N GLU A 1 25.10 -7.72 1.61
CA GLU A 1 25.26 -7.90 0.14
C GLU A 1 23.92 -7.79 -0.62
N GLN A 2 22.85 -8.50 -0.21
CA GLN A 2 21.58 -8.55 -0.95
C GLN A 2 20.85 -7.19 -1.04
N LEU A 3 20.91 -6.39 0.03
CA LEU A 3 20.27 -5.06 0.07
C LEU A 3 21.09 -3.96 -0.60
N ASN A 4 22.35 -4.24 -0.92
CA ASN A 4 23.30 -3.32 -1.53
C ASN A 4 23.44 -1.99 -0.75
N VAL A 5 23.60 -2.08 0.55
CA VAL A 5 23.80 -0.96 1.48
C VAL A 5 24.90 -1.24 2.47
N SER A 6 25.52 -0.18 3.00
CA SER A 6 26.46 -0.22 4.11
C SER A 6 25.78 0.23 5.40
N PHE A 7 25.82 -0.60 6.45
CA PHE A 7 25.26 -0.26 7.75
C PHE A 7 26.25 0.62 8.51
N ILE A 8 25.80 1.80 8.96
CA ILE A 8 26.65 2.79 9.65
C ILE A 8 26.45 2.75 11.16
N GLY A 9 25.28 2.40 11.62
CA GLY A 9 24.97 2.29 13.04
C GLY A 9 23.47 2.32 13.30
N LYS A 10 23.05 1.97 14.51
CA LYS A 10 21.69 2.19 14.98
C LYS A 10 21.58 3.59 15.56
N ASP A 11 20.55 4.31 15.16
CA ASP A 11 20.05 5.42 15.97
C ASP A 11 18.96 4.91 16.90
N SER A 12 19.05 5.29 18.16
CA SER A 12 17.97 5.14 19.12
C SER A 12 16.78 6.00 18.69
N THR A 13 15.65 5.80 19.34
CA THR A 13 14.37 6.49 19.12
C THR A 13 14.54 8.01 19.05
N LEU A 14 14.81 8.54 17.89
CA LEU A 14 14.94 9.98 17.64
C LEU A 14 13.74 10.46 16.83
N GLN A 15 13.36 11.69 17.06
CA GLN A 15 12.45 12.40 16.18
C GLN A 15 13.23 12.87 14.96
N PHE A 16 12.77 12.53 13.76
CA PHE A 16 13.37 12.95 12.51
C PHE A 16 12.27 13.19 11.46
N ASN A 17 12.65 13.72 10.32
CA ASN A 17 11.75 13.97 9.21
C ASN A 17 12.08 13.00 8.08
N MET A 18 11.07 12.41 7.46
CA MET A 18 11.26 11.54 6.32
C MET A 18 10.20 11.75 5.25
N GLY A 19 10.54 11.41 4.04
CA GLY A 19 9.63 11.54 2.92
C GLY A 19 10.36 11.67 1.59
N GLY A 20 9.77 12.43 0.70
CA GLY A 20 10.31 12.70 -0.63
C GLY A 20 9.24 13.19 -1.58
N LYS A 21 9.64 13.67 -2.74
CA LYS A 21 8.71 14.14 -3.78
C LYS A 21 7.77 13.04 -4.23
N THR A 22 8.27 11.82 -4.39
CA THR A 22 7.48 10.62 -4.76
C THR A 22 6.51 10.21 -3.66
N ALA A 23 6.80 10.54 -2.40
CA ALA A 23 5.92 10.31 -1.26
C ALA A 23 4.88 11.42 -1.05
N GLY A 24 4.95 12.50 -1.84
CA GLY A 24 4.03 13.63 -1.74
C GLY A 24 4.28 14.57 -0.56
N GLY A 25 5.42 14.46 0.09
CA GLY A 25 5.76 15.35 1.22
C GLY A 25 6.89 14.85 2.09
N ILE A 26 7.09 15.58 3.19
CA ILE A 26 7.97 15.23 4.30
C ILE A 26 7.12 15.23 5.57
N ALA A 27 7.28 14.22 6.40
CA ALA A 27 6.57 14.08 7.67
C ALA A 27 7.53 13.78 8.81
N GLY A 28 7.24 14.38 9.96
CA GLY A 28 7.94 14.07 11.21
C GLY A 28 7.52 12.73 11.77
N ILE A 29 8.47 11.99 12.30
CA ILE A 29 8.27 10.67 12.88
C ILE A 29 9.19 10.46 14.08
N LYS A 30 8.71 9.68 15.04
CA LYS A 30 9.51 9.20 16.17
C LYS A 30 9.48 7.68 16.16
N THR A 31 10.57 7.05 15.75
CA THR A 31 10.69 5.60 15.68
C THR A 31 12.15 5.17 15.72
N ASN A 32 12.38 3.88 15.90
CA ASN A 32 13.71 3.31 15.73
C ASN A 32 14.05 3.24 14.24
N TRP A 33 15.27 3.61 13.89
CA TRP A 33 15.76 3.49 12.55
C TRP A 33 17.22 3.07 12.49
N GLN A 34 17.59 2.48 11.37
CA GLN A 34 18.93 2.00 11.10
C GLN A 34 19.57 2.90 10.06
N LYS A 35 20.68 3.56 10.40
CA LYS A 35 21.47 4.32 9.44
C LYS A 35 22.15 3.41 8.45
N VAL A 36 21.92 3.66 7.18
CA VAL A 36 22.55 2.94 6.07
C VAL A 36 22.96 3.92 4.98
N LEU A 37 24.01 3.59 4.25
CA LEU A 37 24.42 4.28 3.04
C LEU A 37 24.12 3.40 1.83
N PRO A 38 23.36 3.90 0.84
CA PRO A 38 23.06 3.14 -0.38
C PRO A 38 24.35 3.02 -1.22
N GLN A 39 24.59 1.85 -1.78
CA GLN A 39 25.67 1.62 -2.73
C GLN A 39 25.24 2.01 -4.15
N LYS A 40 26.21 2.09 -5.06
CA LYS A 40 25.96 2.45 -6.46
C LYS A 40 24.98 1.44 -7.12
N GLY A 41 23.96 1.98 -7.77
CA GLY A 41 22.99 1.19 -8.53
C GLY A 41 21.75 0.73 -7.76
N VAL A 42 21.67 1.00 -6.44
CA VAL A 42 20.45 0.75 -5.67
C VAL A 42 19.43 1.87 -5.89
N GLN A 43 18.17 1.52 -6.04
CA GLN A 43 17.09 2.50 -6.07
C GLN A 43 16.75 2.92 -4.65
N VAL A 44 16.70 4.23 -4.41
CA VAL A 44 16.29 4.82 -3.14
C VAL A 44 14.85 5.26 -3.22
N GLU A 45 14.06 4.94 -2.18
CA GLU A 45 12.69 5.41 -2.01
C GLU A 45 12.56 6.17 -0.70
N GLY A 46 12.40 7.50 -0.85
CA GLY A 46 12.40 8.43 0.27
C GLY A 46 13.75 8.65 0.94
N MET A 47 13.88 9.78 1.59
CA MET A 47 15.09 10.20 2.32
C MET A 47 14.74 10.64 3.73
N VAL A 48 15.70 10.57 4.62
CA VAL A 48 15.67 11.24 5.91
C VAL A 48 16.14 12.68 5.72
N TYR A 49 15.48 13.61 6.39
CA TYR A 49 15.76 15.05 6.33
C TYR A 49 16.08 15.59 7.74
N THR A 50 17.01 16.52 7.83
CA THR A 50 17.31 17.20 9.11
C THR A 50 16.22 18.17 9.51
N GLN A 51 15.45 18.67 8.54
CA GLN A 51 14.30 19.56 8.72
C GLN A 51 13.14 19.12 7.82
N CYS A 52 11.93 19.63 8.08
CA CYS A 52 10.77 19.39 7.22
C CYS A 52 10.84 20.25 5.93
N ASP A 53 11.95 20.13 5.21
CA ASP A 53 12.24 20.89 4.00
C ASP A 53 13.14 20.08 3.06
N TYR A 54 12.78 20.02 1.78
CA TYR A 54 13.51 19.29 0.73
C TYR A 54 14.94 19.78 0.48
N ARG A 55 15.30 20.97 0.95
CA ARG A 55 16.65 21.53 0.84
C ARG A 55 17.67 20.88 1.77
N TYR A 56 17.20 20.14 2.78
CA TYR A 56 18.06 19.57 3.82
C TYR A 56 17.98 18.04 3.90
N PRO A 57 18.19 17.31 2.78
CA PRO A 57 18.25 15.86 2.80
C PRO A 57 19.54 15.42 3.52
N THR A 58 19.45 14.29 4.20
CA THR A 58 20.64 13.56 4.64
C THR A 58 21.10 12.60 3.53
N GLU A 59 22.13 11.83 3.78
CA GLU A 59 22.57 10.72 2.92
C GLU A 59 21.83 9.40 3.20
N TYR A 60 20.92 9.39 4.18
CA TYR A 60 20.25 8.18 4.66
C TYR A 60 18.89 7.99 3.98
N PRO A 61 18.69 6.85 3.28
CA PRO A 61 17.41 6.51 2.67
C PRO A 61 16.41 6.01 3.70
N VAL A 62 15.11 6.21 3.40
CA VAL A 62 14.00 5.59 4.14
C VAL A 62 13.88 4.11 3.77
N ALA A 63 13.96 3.83 2.48
CA ALA A 63 13.94 2.49 1.94
C ALA A 63 14.85 2.36 0.71
N THR A 64 15.25 1.15 0.44
CA THR A 64 15.96 0.82 -0.80
C THR A 64 15.29 -0.35 -1.50
N ILE A 65 15.44 -0.38 -2.83
CA ILE A 65 14.97 -1.44 -3.71
C ILE A 65 16.15 -1.87 -4.57
N ASN A 66 16.49 -3.14 -4.55
CA ASN A 66 17.60 -3.70 -5.32
C ASN A 66 17.13 -4.86 -6.16
N ASN A 67 17.75 -5.06 -7.33
CA ASN A 67 17.57 -6.25 -8.13
C ASN A 67 18.33 -7.41 -7.48
N TYR A 68 17.68 -8.56 -7.30
CA TYR A 68 18.29 -9.75 -6.76
C TYR A 68 17.85 -11.00 -7.54
N GLY A 69 18.78 -11.64 -8.19
CA GLY A 69 18.48 -12.74 -9.10
C GLY A 69 17.50 -12.31 -10.20
N LYS A 70 16.37 -13.03 -10.30
CA LYS A 70 15.29 -12.74 -11.26
C LYS A 70 14.18 -11.82 -10.67
N GLY A 71 14.36 -11.36 -9.47
CA GLY A 71 13.37 -10.55 -8.74
C GLY A 71 13.97 -9.28 -8.17
N LYS A 72 13.24 -8.73 -7.20
CA LYS A 72 13.65 -7.54 -6.45
C LYS A 72 13.55 -7.80 -4.96
N ILE A 73 14.41 -7.16 -4.20
CA ILE A 73 14.35 -7.10 -2.74
C ILE A 73 14.26 -5.64 -2.31
N ALA A 74 13.44 -5.35 -1.32
CA ALA A 74 13.34 -4.02 -0.72
C ALA A 74 13.44 -4.10 0.80
N ALA A 75 13.95 -3.04 1.40
CA ALA A 75 14.01 -2.89 2.85
C ALA A 75 13.64 -1.47 3.26
N PHE A 76 12.85 -1.35 4.32
CA PHE A 76 12.73 -0.13 5.10
C PHE A 76 13.73 -0.18 6.24
N PHE A 77 14.39 0.93 6.51
CA PHE A 77 15.41 1.03 7.57
C PHE A 77 14.86 1.60 8.87
N MET A 78 13.56 1.54 9.04
CA MET A 78 12.82 1.96 10.23
C MET A 78 11.56 1.12 10.39
N ASP A 79 10.94 1.18 11.59
CA ASP A 79 9.70 0.47 11.90
C ASP A 79 8.49 1.14 11.19
N MET A 80 8.46 1.02 9.86
CA MET A 80 7.47 1.69 9.01
C MET A 80 6.04 1.27 9.32
N SER A 81 5.81 0.00 9.64
CA SER A 81 4.48 -0.51 9.98
C SER A 81 3.96 0.09 11.29
N VAL A 82 4.81 0.18 12.30
CA VAL A 82 4.49 0.83 13.57
C VAL A 82 4.21 2.32 13.36
N ALA A 83 5.08 2.98 12.60
CA ALA A 83 4.95 4.39 12.26
C ALA A 83 3.64 4.69 11.53
N TYR A 84 3.29 3.90 10.52
CA TYR A 84 2.04 4.06 9.78
C TYR A 84 0.81 3.86 10.67
N ASN A 85 0.80 2.83 11.50
CA ASN A 85 -0.30 2.59 12.43
C ASN A 85 -0.48 3.71 13.45
N GLN A 86 0.62 4.27 13.95
CA GLN A 86 0.59 5.32 14.97
C GLN A 86 0.17 6.68 14.39
N TYR A 87 0.70 7.05 13.23
CA TYR A 87 0.54 8.41 12.69
C TYR A 87 -0.46 8.49 11.54
N ARG A 88 -0.71 7.38 10.82
CA ARG A 88 -1.59 7.30 9.63
C ARG A 88 -1.38 8.43 8.62
N ASN A 89 -0.13 8.89 8.51
CA ASN A 89 0.22 9.98 7.65
C ASN A 89 0.28 9.51 6.18
N PRO A 90 -0.32 10.26 5.22
CA PRO A 90 -0.30 9.92 3.80
C PRO A 90 1.09 9.73 3.22
N VAL A 91 2.11 10.47 3.70
CA VAL A 91 3.51 10.32 3.26
C VAL A 91 4.00 8.89 3.52
N PHE A 92 3.70 8.31 4.68
CA PHE A 92 4.12 6.95 5.02
C PHE A 92 3.38 5.91 4.17
N ASN A 93 2.09 6.11 3.96
CA ASN A 93 1.30 5.25 3.06
C ASN A 93 1.86 5.26 1.64
N ASN A 94 2.20 6.44 1.12
CA ASN A 94 2.76 6.57 -0.22
C ASN A 94 4.15 5.91 -0.33
N LEU A 95 5.02 6.03 0.66
CA LEU A 95 6.31 5.34 0.69
C LEU A 95 6.13 3.81 0.65
N ILE A 96 5.22 3.27 1.47
CA ILE A 96 4.90 1.84 1.48
C ILE A 96 4.36 1.42 0.10
N ARG A 97 3.42 2.18 -0.44
CA ARG A 97 2.81 1.92 -1.75
C ARG A 97 3.82 1.94 -2.89
N ASN A 98 4.75 2.89 -2.89
CA ASN A 98 5.80 2.99 -3.91
C ASN A 98 6.70 1.75 -3.88
N VAL A 99 7.14 1.34 -2.69
CA VAL A 99 7.96 0.13 -2.53
C VAL A 99 7.21 -1.12 -2.99
N ILE A 100 5.96 -1.30 -2.55
CA ILE A 100 5.14 -2.46 -2.96
C ILE A 100 4.91 -2.45 -4.47
N SER A 101 4.62 -1.29 -5.07
CA SER A 101 4.41 -1.18 -6.52
C SER A 101 5.66 -1.49 -7.32
N ALA A 102 6.85 -1.18 -6.80
CA ALA A 102 8.11 -1.53 -7.44
C ALA A 102 8.41 -3.04 -7.36
N LEU A 103 7.98 -3.71 -6.28
CA LEU A 103 8.12 -5.16 -6.10
C LEU A 103 7.07 -5.94 -6.89
N ILE A 104 5.84 -5.43 -6.93
CA ILE A 104 4.68 -6.06 -7.59
C ILE A 104 4.05 -5.05 -8.56
N PRO A 105 4.69 -4.78 -9.70
CA PRO A 105 4.23 -3.74 -10.63
C PRO A 105 2.90 -4.09 -11.31
N ASP A 106 2.55 -5.37 -11.33
CA ASP A 106 1.38 -5.88 -12.01
C ASP A 106 0.62 -6.89 -11.15
N PRO A 107 -0.13 -6.43 -10.11
CA PRO A 107 -0.84 -7.31 -9.19
C PRO A 107 -2.01 -8.03 -9.86
N GLN A 108 -2.42 -9.19 -9.27
CA GLN A 108 -3.59 -9.96 -9.74
C GLN A 108 -4.89 -9.16 -9.67
N VAL A 109 -5.04 -8.34 -8.62
CA VAL A 109 -6.17 -7.44 -8.40
C VAL A 109 -5.63 -6.06 -8.10
N LYS A 110 -6.21 -5.04 -8.73
CA LYS A 110 -5.98 -3.63 -8.40
C LYS A 110 -7.33 -3.00 -8.08
N VAL A 111 -7.43 -2.36 -6.93
CA VAL A 111 -8.61 -1.61 -6.49
C VAL A 111 -8.19 -0.15 -6.31
N THR A 112 -8.98 0.77 -6.83
CA THR A 112 -8.80 2.22 -6.67
C THR A 112 -10.13 2.87 -6.31
N GLY A 113 -10.09 4.04 -5.70
CA GLY A 113 -11.26 4.78 -5.24
C GLY A 113 -11.36 4.91 -3.72
N SER A 114 -10.67 4.04 -2.96
CA SER A 114 -10.53 4.18 -1.52
C SER A 114 -9.29 3.43 -1.04
N ASP A 115 -8.61 3.99 -0.04
CA ASP A 115 -7.50 3.35 0.66
C ASP A 115 -7.98 2.52 1.87
N ASN A 116 -9.25 2.67 2.25
CA ASN A 116 -9.86 2.01 3.39
C ASN A 116 -10.63 0.74 2.98
N VAL A 117 -10.10 -0.01 2.02
CA VAL A 117 -10.71 -1.27 1.58
C VAL A 117 -9.73 -2.41 1.72
N HIS A 118 -10.08 -3.38 2.54
CA HIS A 118 -9.37 -4.64 2.60
C HIS A 118 -9.90 -5.57 1.51
N VAL A 119 -9.00 -6.08 0.70
CA VAL A 119 -9.32 -6.87 -0.50
C VAL A 119 -8.86 -8.31 -0.29
N VAL A 120 -9.79 -9.26 -0.40
CA VAL A 120 -9.47 -10.70 -0.32
C VAL A 120 -9.95 -11.40 -1.57
N LEU A 121 -9.03 -12.00 -2.30
CA LEU A 121 -9.32 -12.81 -3.48
C LEU A 121 -9.41 -14.28 -3.10
N GLY A 122 -10.56 -14.88 -3.40
CA GLY A 122 -10.79 -16.32 -3.30
C GLY A 122 -11.12 -16.94 -4.66
N LYS A 123 -10.84 -18.23 -4.81
CA LYS A 123 -11.25 -19.02 -5.97
C LYS A 123 -11.90 -20.31 -5.51
N LYS A 124 -13.04 -20.66 -6.10
CA LYS A 124 -13.69 -21.94 -5.87
C LYS A 124 -14.24 -22.46 -7.20
N HIS A 125 -13.79 -23.64 -7.59
CA HIS A 125 -14.08 -24.24 -8.91
C HIS A 125 -13.68 -23.27 -10.04
N ARG A 126 -14.63 -22.86 -10.89
CA ARG A 126 -14.43 -21.94 -12.02
C ARG A 126 -14.82 -20.49 -11.68
N ARG A 127 -15.07 -20.18 -10.41
CA ARG A 127 -15.47 -18.84 -9.95
C ARG A 127 -14.36 -18.19 -9.16
N ALA A 128 -14.15 -16.90 -9.37
CA ALA A 128 -13.36 -16.03 -8.51
C ALA A 128 -14.30 -15.22 -7.62
N TYR A 129 -13.92 -14.97 -6.40
CA TYR A 129 -14.65 -14.15 -5.44
C TYR A 129 -13.72 -13.06 -4.92
N LEU A 130 -14.16 -11.83 -5.02
CA LEU A 130 -13.44 -10.69 -4.50
C LEU A 130 -14.25 -10.12 -3.34
N HIS A 131 -13.75 -10.29 -2.12
CA HIS A 131 -14.30 -9.66 -0.94
C HIS A 131 -13.73 -8.25 -0.83
N LEU A 132 -14.60 -7.28 -0.68
CA LEU A 132 -14.30 -5.87 -0.47
C LEU A 132 -14.85 -5.50 0.90
N ILE A 133 -13.95 -5.30 1.87
CA ILE A 133 -14.30 -5.04 3.26
C ILE A 133 -13.94 -3.60 3.56
N ASN A 134 -14.92 -2.80 3.93
CA ASN A 134 -14.68 -1.43 4.35
C ASN A 134 -13.99 -1.43 5.72
N SER A 135 -12.79 -0.93 5.76
CA SER A 135 -11.97 -0.79 6.97
C SER A 135 -11.90 0.65 7.49
N SER A 136 -12.88 1.49 7.11
CA SER A 136 -13.01 2.84 7.66
C SER A 136 -13.30 2.80 9.17
N GLY A 137 -12.87 3.82 9.89
CA GLY A 137 -13.03 3.92 11.33
C GLY A 137 -11.78 3.53 12.12
N ASP A 138 -11.85 3.68 13.43
CA ASP A 138 -10.71 3.44 14.33
C ASP A 138 -10.70 2.01 14.87
N HIS A 139 -10.42 1.05 13.99
CA HIS A 139 -10.36 -0.38 14.34
C HIS A 139 -9.20 -0.77 15.28
N PHE A 140 -8.26 0.14 15.52
CA PHE A 140 -7.10 -0.10 16.38
C PHE A 140 -7.29 0.42 17.80
N ASN A 141 -8.33 1.21 18.04
CA ASN A 141 -8.63 1.69 19.37
C ASN A 141 -9.41 0.63 20.16
N LYS A 142 -8.73 -0.01 21.09
CA LYS A 142 -9.30 -1.07 21.94
C LYS A 142 -10.49 -0.63 22.79
N ASN A 143 -10.66 0.69 22.97
CA ASN A 143 -11.77 1.26 23.73
C ASN A 143 -13.00 1.53 22.86
N VAL A 144 -12.89 1.43 21.54
CA VAL A 144 -14.03 1.57 20.63
C VAL A 144 -14.68 0.20 20.45
N MET A 145 -15.81 -0.01 21.08
CA MET A 145 -16.58 -1.27 21.04
C MET A 145 -17.60 -1.30 19.91
N ALA A 146 -18.05 -0.14 19.45
CA ALA A 146 -19.03 0.01 18.39
C ALA A 146 -18.89 1.37 17.71
N TYR A 147 -19.40 1.47 16.47
CA TYR A 147 -19.49 2.72 15.73
C TYR A 147 -20.95 3.14 15.64
N ASN A 148 -21.24 4.41 15.92
CA ASN A 148 -22.58 4.97 15.67
C ASN A 148 -22.86 5.06 14.16
N GLU A 149 -21.82 5.31 13.38
CA GLU A 149 -21.93 5.43 11.93
C GLU A 149 -20.62 4.93 11.27
N LEU A 150 -20.74 4.15 10.23
CA LEU A 150 -19.64 3.72 9.38
C LEU A 150 -19.79 4.38 8.01
N LEU A 151 -18.85 5.26 7.66
CA LEU A 151 -18.82 5.91 6.36
C LEU A 151 -18.58 4.88 5.27
N SER A 152 -19.48 4.84 4.28
CA SER A 152 -19.28 4.04 3.07
C SER A 152 -18.05 4.51 2.30
N THR A 153 -17.42 3.61 1.56
CA THR A 153 -16.39 3.98 0.60
C THR A 153 -17.01 4.78 -0.55
N GLY A 154 -16.20 5.45 -1.35
CA GLY A 154 -16.62 5.85 -2.70
C GLY A 154 -16.81 4.63 -3.60
N SER A 155 -17.25 4.86 -4.84
CA SER A 155 -17.25 3.81 -5.87
C SER A 155 -15.85 3.28 -6.12
N LEU A 156 -15.68 1.98 -6.26
CA LEU A 156 -14.40 1.32 -6.41
C LEU A 156 -14.21 0.86 -7.85
N LYS A 157 -13.14 1.32 -8.50
CA LYS A 157 -12.72 0.76 -9.79
C LYS A 157 -11.80 -0.44 -9.54
N ILE A 158 -12.14 -1.57 -10.15
CA ILE A 158 -11.45 -2.84 -9.98
C ILE A 158 -10.89 -3.29 -11.32
N THR A 159 -9.62 -3.68 -11.33
CA THR A 159 -8.97 -4.39 -12.43
C THR A 159 -8.57 -5.77 -11.91
N TYR A 160 -9.05 -6.84 -12.54
CA TYR A 160 -8.72 -8.21 -12.20
C TYR A 160 -8.14 -8.94 -13.42
N LYS A 161 -7.00 -9.59 -13.23
CA LYS A 161 -6.36 -10.39 -14.29
C LYS A 161 -7.04 -11.73 -14.45
N THR A 162 -7.40 -12.06 -15.67
CA THR A 162 -7.94 -13.35 -16.05
C THR A 162 -7.67 -13.62 -17.53
N THR A 163 -7.18 -14.81 -17.84
CA THR A 163 -6.95 -15.25 -19.24
C THR A 163 -8.24 -15.64 -19.96
N THR A 164 -9.32 -15.83 -19.21
CA THR A 164 -10.61 -16.21 -19.78
C THR A 164 -11.63 -15.11 -19.48
N LYS A 165 -12.32 -14.63 -20.51
CA LYS A 165 -13.43 -13.68 -20.35
C LYS A 165 -14.54 -14.32 -19.50
N PRO A 166 -14.93 -13.76 -18.36
CA PRO A 166 -16.03 -14.28 -17.57
C PRO A 166 -17.37 -14.10 -18.29
N LEU A 167 -18.31 -14.96 -17.98
CA LEU A 167 -19.68 -14.86 -18.51
C LEU A 167 -20.44 -13.70 -17.87
N SER A 168 -20.21 -13.45 -16.60
CA SER A 168 -20.85 -12.36 -15.85
C SER A 168 -20.00 -11.96 -14.66
N VAL A 169 -20.20 -10.73 -14.19
CA VAL A 169 -19.70 -10.20 -12.91
C VAL A 169 -20.94 -9.83 -12.10
N LYS A 170 -21.03 -10.28 -10.85
CA LYS A 170 -22.21 -10.08 -10.00
C LYS A 170 -21.82 -9.57 -8.63
N LEU A 171 -22.58 -8.62 -8.13
CA LEU A 171 -22.47 -8.12 -6.76
C LEU A 171 -23.33 -8.98 -5.83
N GLN A 172 -22.76 -9.42 -4.72
CA GLN A 172 -23.46 -10.18 -3.70
C GLN A 172 -23.63 -9.34 -2.42
N PRO A 173 -24.74 -9.54 -1.67
CA PRO A 173 -25.74 -10.61 -1.78
C PRO A 173 -26.88 -10.33 -2.77
N THR A 174 -26.96 -9.14 -3.38
CA THR A 174 -28.11 -8.75 -4.22
C THR A 174 -28.23 -9.57 -5.51
N GLY A 175 -27.13 -10.16 -6.00
CA GLY A 175 -27.08 -10.84 -7.29
C GLY A 175 -27.08 -9.90 -8.49
N GLU A 176 -26.98 -8.59 -8.26
CA GLU A 176 -26.97 -7.56 -9.29
C GLU A 176 -25.80 -7.77 -10.27
N GLN A 177 -26.10 -7.67 -11.56
CA GLN A 177 -25.09 -7.80 -12.60
C GLN A 177 -24.33 -6.49 -12.78
N ILE A 178 -23.00 -6.56 -12.73
CA ILE A 178 -22.11 -5.44 -12.97
C ILE A 178 -21.59 -5.49 -14.40
N ASN A 179 -21.70 -4.36 -15.10
CA ASN A 179 -21.09 -4.20 -16.41
C ASN A 179 -19.57 -4.20 -16.29
N PHE A 180 -18.90 -4.90 -17.20
CA PHE A 180 -17.44 -4.96 -17.23
C PHE A 180 -16.91 -4.90 -18.66
N THR A 181 -15.68 -4.47 -18.81
CA THR A 181 -14.90 -4.59 -20.03
C THR A 181 -13.88 -5.72 -19.90
N TYR A 182 -13.53 -6.35 -21.00
CA TYR A 182 -12.48 -7.37 -21.05
C TYR A 182 -11.51 -7.04 -22.18
N ALA A 183 -10.28 -6.76 -21.84
CA ALA A 183 -9.20 -6.49 -22.76
C ALA A 183 -7.84 -6.88 -22.16
N GLY A 184 -6.90 -7.35 -22.95
CA GLY A 184 -5.52 -7.62 -22.51
C GLY A 184 -5.42 -8.61 -21.33
N ASN A 185 -6.25 -9.64 -21.29
CA ASN A 185 -6.34 -10.61 -20.20
C ASN A 185 -6.71 -9.98 -18.84
N ARG A 186 -7.54 -8.94 -18.87
CA ARG A 186 -8.06 -8.24 -17.68
C ARG A 186 -9.52 -7.92 -17.86
N ILE A 187 -10.24 -7.92 -16.75
CA ILE A 187 -11.53 -7.28 -16.66
C ILE A 187 -11.43 -5.99 -15.84
N GLU A 188 -12.18 -4.99 -16.25
CA GLU A 188 -12.37 -3.76 -15.49
C GLU A 188 -13.85 -3.52 -15.25
N PHE A 189 -14.19 -3.18 -14.04
CA PHE A 189 -15.55 -2.87 -13.60
C PHE A 189 -15.57 -1.92 -12.42
N VAL A 190 -16.74 -1.33 -12.16
CA VAL A 190 -16.96 -0.41 -11.04
C VAL A 190 -17.95 -1.04 -10.08
N VAL A 191 -17.58 -1.07 -8.80
CA VAL A 191 -18.44 -1.50 -7.70
C VAL A 191 -19.01 -0.26 -7.02
N PRO A 192 -20.33 -0.24 -6.71
CA PRO A 192 -20.93 0.82 -5.90
C PRO A 192 -20.24 0.99 -4.55
N PRO A 193 -20.50 2.09 -3.83
CA PRO A 193 -19.97 2.32 -2.49
C PRO A 193 -20.20 1.10 -1.57
N VAL A 194 -19.15 0.71 -0.86
CA VAL A 194 -19.19 -0.41 0.09
C VAL A 194 -19.42 0.14 1.49
N SER A 195 -20.54 -0.21 2.11
CA SER A 195 -20.87 0.20 3.47
C SER A 195 -20.05 -0.61 4.50
N VAL A 196 -20.20 -1.93 4.47
CA VAL A 196 -19.47 -2.82 5.40
C VAL A 196 -18.67 -3.84 4.60
N HIS A 197 -19.37 -4.65 3.79
CA HIS A 197 -18.76 -5.73 3.03
C HIS A 197 -19.57 -6.00 1.76
N SER A 198 -18.86 -6.17 0.67
CA SER A 198 -19.44 -6.62 -0.62
C SER A 198 -18.59 -7.73 -1.20
N ILE A 199 -19.22 -8.62 -1.96
CA ILE A 199 -18.54 -9.70 -2.68
C ILE A 199 -18.86 -9.57 -4.17
N VAL A 200 -17.84 -9.67 -4.99
CA VAL A 200 -17.98 -9.66 -6.44
C VAL A 200 -17.52 -11.00 -7.02
#